data_8283a5022931633e6e7f9844f3e39085
#
_entry.id   8283a5022931633e6e7f9844f3e39085
#
_cell.length_a   1.000
_cell.length_b   1.000
_cell.length_c   1.000
_cell.angle_alpha   90.00
_cell.angle_beta   90.00
_cell.angle_gamma   90.00
#
_symmetry.space_group_name_H-M   'P 1'
#
loop_
_entity.id
_entity.type
_entity.pdbx_description
1 polymer ?
#
loop_
_entity_poly.entity_id
_entity_poly.type
_entity_poly.pdbx_seq_one_letter_code
_entity_poly.pdbx_strand_id
1 'polypeptide(L)'
;VLQPSTPEDAKGMLLAALADPDPVMIFEHKLLYKMRGHVPAGHYLTPIGKAVVRRAGSDLTIVAGSIMLHRALEAADRLAADGIGAEVIDLRSIRPIDRETILGSVRKTGRLMVVYEGVKAFG
;
A
#
# COMPACT_ATOMS: atom_id res chain seq x y z
N VAL A 1 -6.75 -5.42 10.10
CA VAL A 1 -6.05 -4.14 10.33
C VAL A 1 -5.75 -3.52 8.99
N LEU A 2 -6.25 -2.32 8.74
CA LEU A 2 -6.18 -1.63 7.45
C LEU A 2 -5.37 -0.32 7.59
N GLN A 3 -4.73 0.08 6.49
CA GLN A 3 -3.92 1.29 6.43
C GLN A 3 -4.05 1.93 5.04
N PRO A 4 -5.06 2.80 4.81
CA PRO A 4 -5.27 3.43 3.52
C PRO A 4 -4.13 4.39 3.17
N SER A 5 -3.78 4.41 1.88
CA SER A 5 -2.73 5.29 1.33
C SER A 5 -3.29 6.37 0.40
N THR A 6 -4.53 6.21 -0.07
CA THR A 6 -5.17 7.12 -1.03
C THR A 6 -6.61 7.48 -0.60
N PRO A 7 -7.18 8.60 -1.09
CA PRO A 7 -8.58 8.94 -0.81
C PRO A 7 -9.58 7.87 -1.28
N GLU A 8 -9.33 7.25 -2.44
CA GLU A 8 -10.13 6.13 -2.94
C GLU A 8 -10.12 4.95 -1.97
N ASP A 9 -8.93 4.52 -1.53
CA ASP A 9 -8.81 3.41 -0.58
C ASP A 9 -9.42 3.76 0.78
N ALA A 10 -9.26 4.99 1.26
CA ALA A 10 -9.83 5.43 2.53
C ALA A 10 -11.36 5.24 2.55
N LYS A 11 -12.06 5.67 1.49
CA LYS A 11 -13.50 5.45 1.35
C LYS A 11 -13.84 3.97 1.19
N GLY A 12 -13.19 3.27 0.26
CA GLY A 12 -13.53 1.87 -0.05
C GLY A 12 -13.23 0.91 1.10
N MET A 13 -12.13 1.15 1.84
CA MET A 13 -11.77 0.37 3.02
C MET A 13 -12.70 0.65 4.20
N LEU A 14 -13.10 1.92 4.43
CA LEU A 14 -14.07 2.25 5.47
C LEU A 14 -15.41 1.55 5.20
N LEU A 15 -15.89 1.59 3.97
CA LEU A 15 -17.11 0.89 3.60
C LEU A 15 -16.98 -0.63 3.74
N ALA A 16 -15.82 -1.21 3.39
CA ALA A 16 -15.55 -2.62 3.58
C ALA A 16 -15.50 -2.99 5.08
N ALA A 17 -14.89 -2.16 5.90
CA ALA A 17 -14.82 -2.36 7.35
C ALA A 17 -16.21 -2.30 8.03
N LEU A 18 -17.09 -1.42 7.55
CA LEU A 18 -18.47 -1.33 8.07
C LEU A 18 -19.34 -2.52 7.66
N ALA A 19 -19.00 -3.18 6.55
CA ALA A 19 -19.69 -4.38 6.05
C ALA A 19 -19.13 -5.69 6.63
N ASP A 20 -17.96 -5.63 7.27
CA ASP A 20 -17.31 -6.82 7.86
C ASP A 20 -17.98 -7.17 9.20
N PRO A 21 -18.29 -8.44 9.47
CA PRO A 21 -18.89 -8.85 10.74
C PRO A 21 -17.91 -8.78 11.92
N ASP A 22 -16.61 -8.76 11.66
CA ASP A 22 -15.57 -8.69 12.67
C ASP A 22 -15.15 -7.24 12.97
N PRO A 23 -14.63 -6.94 14.16
CA PRO A 23 -14.07 -5.63 14.46
C PRO A 23 -12.87 -5.31 13.55
N VAL A 24 -12.94 -4.19 12.84
CA VAL A 24 -11.88 -3.72 11.94
C VAL A 24 -11.20 -2.49 12.50
N MET A 25 -9.87 -2.51 12.50
CA MET A 25 -9.05 -1.38 12.91
C MET A 25 -8.46 -0.71 11.66
N ILE A 26 -8.66 0.61 11.52
CA ILE A 26 -8.12 1.41 10.42
C ILE A 26 -7.15 2.43 11.00
N PHE A 27 -5.90 2.39 10.53
CA PHE A 27 -4.87 3.37 10.89
C PHE A 27 -4.72 4.40 9.77
N GLU A 28 -4.99 5.66 10.08
CA GLU A 28 -4.85 6.78 9.15
C GLU A 28 -3.65 7.65 9.55
N HIS A 29 -2.93 8.13 8.54
CA HIS A 29 -1.81 9.05 8.75
C HIS A 29 -2.26 10.50 8.57
N LYS A 30 -2.03 11.35 9.57
CA LYS A 30 -2.49 12.74 9.58
C LYS A 30 -2.03 13.57 8.38
N LEU A 31 -0.83 13.32 7.84
CA LEU A 31 -0.34 14.03 6.67
C LEU A 31 -1.14 13.71 5.39
N LEU A 32 -1.86 12.58 5.36
CA LEU A 32 -2.70 12.20 4.23
C LEU A 32 -4.06 12.91 4.22
N TYR A 33 -4.50 13.52 5.31
CA TYR A 33 -5.81 14.19 5.39
C TYR A 33 -5.99 15.36 4.40
N LYS A 34 -4.90 15.98 3.98
CA LYS A 34 -4.92 17.05 2.97
C LYS A 34 -4.75 16.56 1.54
N MET A 35 -4.51 15.25 1.37
CA MET A 35 -4.33 14.67 0.06
C MET A 35 -5.64 14.71 -0.72
N ARG A 36 -5.55 15.16 -1.96
CA ARG A 36 -6.65 15.13 -2.93
C ARG A 36 -6.38 14.04 -3.97
N GLY A 37 -7.42 13.34 -4.37
CA GLY A 37 -7.34 12.29 -5.38
C GLY A 37 -8.71 11.94 -5.91
N HIS A 38 -8.73 11.13 -6.98
CA HIS A 38 -9.96 10.60 -7.52
C HIS A 38 -10.61 9.67 -6.48
N VAL A 39 -11.92 9.85 -6.28
CA VAL A 39 -12.76 8.95 -5.48
C VAL A 39 -13.98 8.62 -6.31
N PRO A 40 -14.18 7.35 -6.71
CA PRO A 40 -15.35 6.94 -7.48
C PRO A 40 -16.65 7.33 -6.79
N ALA A 41 -17.64 7.78 -7.58
CA ALA A 41 -18.99 8.03 -7.09
C ALA A 41 -19.69 6.71 -6.71
N GLY A 42 -20.70 6.82 -5.85
CA GLY A 42 -21.48 5.65 -5.43
C GLY A 42 -20.80 4.78 -4.39
N HIS A 43 -21.35 3.58 -4.23
CA HIS A 43 -20.89 2.58 -3.25
C HIS A 43 -19.90 1.62 -3.92
N TYR A 44 -18.76 1.39 -3.28
CA TYR A 44 -17.80 0.36 -3.65
C TYR A 44 -17.02 -0.08 -2.42
N LEU A 45 -16.47 -1.29 -2.47
CA LEU A 45 -15.68 -1.88 -1.40
C LEU A 45 -14.26 -2.13 -1.90
N THR A 46 -13.27 -1.70 -1.13
CA THR A 46 -11.88 -2.12 -1.33
C THR A 46 -11.67 -3.46 -0.62
N PRO A 47 -11.28 -4.53 -1.32
CA PRO A 47 -11.15 -5.85 -0.71
C PRO A 47 -10.12 -5.86 0.43
N ILE A 48 -10.54 -6.35 1.61
CA ILE A 48 -9.67 -6.56 2.77
C ILE A 48 -8.69 -7.70 2.45
N GLY A 49 -7.43 -7.54 2.83
CA GLY A 49 -6.40 -8.55 2.60
C GLY A 49 -5.84 -8.57 1.18
N LYS A 50 -6.11 -7.55 0.37
CA LYS A 50 -5.57 -7.41 -0.99
C LYS A 50 -4.69 -6.18 -1.12
N ALA A 51 -3.42 -6.41 -1.46
CA ALA A 51 -2.47 -5.38 -1.84
C ALA A 51 -2.69 -4.95 -3.30
N VAL A 52 -2.07 -3.86 -3.71
CA VAL A 52 -2.11 -3.39 -5.10
C VAL A 52 -0.73 -2.94 -5.58
N VAL A 53 -0.37 -3.34 -6.80
CA VAL A 53 0.83 -2.83 -7.47
C VAL A 53 0.52 -1.43 -7.99
N ARG A 54 1.12 -0.40 -7.40
CA ARG A 54 0.97 1.00 -7.82
C ARG A 54 1.94 1.39 -8.93
N ARG A 55 3.07 0.71 -9.00
CA ARG A 55 4.07 0.89 -10.04
C ARG A 55 4.66 -0.47 -10.40
N ALA A 56 4.73 -0.79 -11.67
CA ALA A 56 5.40 -1.99 -12.15
C ALA A 56 6.93 -1.79 -12.20
N GLY A 57 7.68 -2.86 -11.96
CA GLY A 57 9.13 -2.88 -12.03
C GLY A 57 9.67 -4.31 -12.10
N SER A 58 10.97 -4.46 -12.38
CA SER A 58 11.61 -5.78 -12.60
C SER A 58 12.83 -6.04 -11.71
N ASP A 59 13.39 -5.00 -11.06
CA ASP A 59 14.70 -5.10 -10.40
C ASP A 59 14.63 -5.13 -8.88
N LEU A 60 13.56 -4.57 -8.31
CA LEU A 60 13.35 -4.46 -6.87
C LEU A 60 11.85 -4.40 -6.57
N THR A 61 11.40 -5.13 -5.56
CA THR A 61 10.08 -4.98 -4.94
C THR A 61 10.17 -4.07 -3.72
N ILE A 62 9.38 -3.01 -3.70
CA ILE A 62 9.21 -2.14 -2.52
C ILE A 62 7.79 -2.32 -2.00
N VAL A 63 7.65 -2.75 -0.74
CA VAL A 63 6.36 -2.86 -0.06
C VAL A 63 6.24 -1.72 0.94
N ALA A 64 5.19 -0.96 0.83
CA ALA A 64 4.91 0.17 1.71
C ALA A 64 3.40 0.33 1.94
N GLY A 65 3.03 1.19 2.87
CA GLY A 65 1.64 1.57 3.12
C GLY A 65 1.54 3.01 3.64
N SER A 66 0.34 3.56 3.62
CA SER A 66 0.07 4.90 4.11
C SER A 66 1.00 5.95 3.49
N ILE A 67 1.55 6.89 4.27
CA ILE A 67 2.45 7.94 3.78
C ILE A 67 3.72 7.37 3.13
N MET A 68 4.22 6.22 3.61
CA MET A 68 5.43 5.61 3.07
C MET A 68 5.26 5.06 1.66
N LEU A 69 4.03 4.77 1.21
CA LEU A 69 3.75 4.49 -0.20
C LEU A 69 4.19 5.64 -1.11
N HIS A 70 3.83 6.87 -0.75
CA HIS A 70 4.16 8.06 -1.56
C HIS A 70 5.67 8.28 -1.60
N ARG A 71 6.36 8.08 -0.47
CA ARG A 71 7.83 8.13 -0.42
C ARG A 71 8.49 7.04 -1.26
N ALA A 72 7.91 5.83 -1.25
CA ALA A 72 8.38 4.73 -2.08
C ALA A 72 8.20 5.01 -3.58
N LEU A 73 7.08 5.62 -3.99
CA LEU A 73 6.84 6.03 -5.36
C LEU A 73 7.83 7.13 -5.81
N GLU A 74 8.07 8.16 -4.98
CA GLU A 74 9.07 9.20 -5.24
C GLU A 74 10.49 8.59 -5.39
N ALA A 75 10.84 7.63 -4.53
CA ALA A 75 12.12 6.92 -4.60
C ALA A 75 12.22 6.07 -5.86
N ALA A 76 11.15 5.37 -6.25
CA ALA A 76 11.10 4.57 -7.47
C ALA A 76 11.26 5.42 -8.73
N ASP A 77 10.76 6.68 -8.74
CA ASP A 77 10.99 7.61 -9.86
C ASP A 77 12.46 8.01 -9.98
N ARG A 78 13.14 8.23 -8.84
CA ARG A 78 14.59 8.51 -8.83
C ARG A 78 15.41 7.31 -9.28
N LEU A 79 15.08 6.11 -8.80
CA LEU A 79 15.73 4.86 -9.22
C LEU A 79 15.58 4.62 -10.72
N ALA A 80 14.44 4.97 -11.31
CA ALA A 80 14.21 4.83 -12.74
C ALA A 80 15.15 5.72 -13.58
N ALA A 81 15.55 6.89 -13.07
CA ALA A 81 16.54 7.75 -13.72
C ALA A 81 17.94 7.08 -13.78
N ASP A 82 18.22 6.18 -12.83
CA ASP A 82 19.45 5.37 -12.79
C ASP A 82 19.28 4.00 -13.48
N GLY A 83 18.17 3.79 -14.21
CA GLY A 83 17.89 2.55 -14.94
C GLY A 83 17.40 1.39 -14.07
N ILE A 84 16.98 1.65 -12.82
CA ILE A 84 16.50 0.62 -11.89
C ILE A 84 14.96 0.64 -11.85
N GLY A 85 14.35 -0.46 -12.29
CA GLY A 85 12.90 -0.66 -12.31
C GLY A 85 12.36 -1.17 -10.96
N ALA A 86 11.95 -0.28 -10.06
CA ALA A 86 11.33 -0.66 -8.79
C ALA A 86 9.82 -0.89 -8.95
N GLU A 87 9.36 -2.08 -8.56
CA GLU A 87 7.93 -2.38 -8.37
C GLU A 87 7.49 -1.93 -6.99
N VAL A 88 6.48 -1.08 -6.92
CA VAL A 88 5.95 -0.55 -5.66
C VAL A 88 4.59 -1.13 -5.37
N ILE A 89 4.47 -1.81 -4.23
CA ILE A 89 3.25 -2.44 -3.74
C ILE A 89 2.72 -1.64 -2.55
N ASP A 90 1.47 -1.19 -2.68
CA ASP A 90 0.70 -0.64 -1.57
C ASP A 90 0.04 -1.80 -0.81
N LEU A 91 0.45 -1.98 0.43
CA LEU A 91 0.01 -3.11 1.25
C LEU A 91 -1.48 -3.01 1.61
N ARG A 92 -2.01 -1.82 1.85
CA ARG A 92 -3.40 -1.52 2.23
C ARG A 92 -3.90 -2.26 3.47
N SER A 93 -3.70 -3.59 3.54
CA SER A 93 -4.10 -4.45 4.64
C SER A 93 -2.87 -5.06 5.31
N ILE A 94 -2.67 -4.74 6.59
CA ILE A 94 -1.59 -5.31 7.40
C ILE A 94 -1.98 -6.71 7.85
N ARG A 95 -3.26 -6.88 8.21
CA ARG A 95 -3.82 -8.17 8.61
C ARG A 95 -5.28 -8.25 8.16
N PRO A 96 -5.65 -9.27 7.35
CA PRO A 96 -4.76 -10.26 6.70
C PRO A 96 -3.80 -9.60 5.70
N ILE A 97 -2.61 -10.16 5.55
CA ILE A 97 -1.59 -9.70 4.59
C ILE A 97 -1.70 -10.45 3.26
N ASP A 98 -1.59 -9.74 2.13
CA ASP A 98 -1.58 -10.33 0.80
C ASP A 98 -0.19 -10.89 0.44
N ARG A 99 0.08 -12.10 0.94
CA ARG A 99 1.35 -12.79 0.66
C ARG A 99 1.53 -13.14 -0.81
N GLU A 100 0.43 -13.44 -1.51
CA GLU A 100 0.45 -13.84 -2.91
C GLU A 100 1.02 -12.73 -3.80
N THR A 101 0.49 -11.52 -3.68
CA THR A 101 0.96 -10.35 -4.42
C THR A 101 2.42 -10.03 -4.09
N ILE A 102 2.79 -10.03 -2.81
CA ILE A 102 4.18 -9.74 -2.38
C ILE A 102 5.15 -10.79 -2.91
N LEU A 103 4.88 -12.07 -2.67
CA LEU A 103 5.77 -13.14 -3.10
C LEU A 103 5.84 -13.28 -4.62
N GLY A 104 4.74 -13.01 -5.33
CA GLY A 104 4.73 -12.95 -6.80
C GLY A 104 5.68 -11.90 -7.33
N SER A 105 5.66 -10.70 -6.77
CA SER A 105 6.59 -9.62 -7.11
C SER A 105 8.03 -9.99 -6.77
N VAL A 106 8.29 -10.49 -5.55
CA VAL A 106 9.64 -10.87 -5.12
C VAL A 106 10.24 -11.97 -5.99
N ARG A 107 9.45 -12.96 -6.43
CA ARG A 107 9.93 -13.99 -7.37
C ARG A 107 10.37 -13.39 -8.71
N LYS A 108 9.71 -12.32 -9.16
CA LYS A 108 10.05 -11.61 -10.40
C LYS A 108 11.30 -10.76 -10.24
N THR A 109 11.41 -10.00 -9.16
CA THR A 109 12.46 -8.99 -8.96
C THR A 109 13.71 -9.52 -8.25
N GLY A 110 13.58 -10.62 -7.49
CA GLY A 110 14.66 -11.21 -6.70
C GLY A 110 15.08 -10.40 -5.47
N ARG A 111 14.48 -9.23 -5.22
CA ARG A 111 14.85 -8.31 -4.12
C ARG A 111 13.62 -7.73 -3.46
N LEU A 112 13.64 -7.63 -2.13
CA LEU A 112 12.56 -7.06 -1.34
C LEU A 112 13.08 -5.95 -0.43
N MET A 113 12.42 -4.80 -0.46
CA MET A 113 12.53 -3.73 0.52
C MET A 113 11.16 -3.50 1.16
N VAL A 114 11.10 -3.46 2.47
CA VAL A 114 9.91 -3.05 3.23
C VAL A 114 10.18 -1.67 3.82
N VAL A 115 9.29 -0.72 3.54
CA VAL A 115 9.44 0.66 3.99
C VAL A 115 8.33 0.98 4.99
N TYR A 116 8.75 1.40 6.18
CA TYR A 116 7.88 1.56 7.32
C TYR A 116 8.42 2.64 8.27
N GLU A 117 7.53 3.39 8.95
CA GLU A 117 7.92 4.48 9.86
C GLU A 117 8.24 4.03 11.29
N GLY A 118 7.86 2.82 11.66
CA GLY A 118 8.06 2.30 12.99
C GLY A 118 9.54 2.16 13.38
N VAL A 119 9.80 2.24 14.67
CA VAL A 119 11.15 1.99 15.21
C VAL A 119 11.54 0.53 15.01
N LYS A 120 12.82 0.28 14.72
CA LYS A 120 13.35 -1.05 14.37
C LYS A 120 13.00 -2.15 15.39
N ALA A 121 12.89 -1.79 16.67
CA ALA A 121 12.67 -2.76 17.74
C ALA A 121 11.19 -3.19 17.91
N PHE A 122 10.25 -2.34 17.51
CA PHE A 122 8.81 -2.53 17.77
C PHE A 122 7.92 -2.20 16.56
N GLY A 123 8.52 -1.98 15.42
CA GLY A 123 7.82 -1.69 14.17
C GLY A 123 7.48 -2.93 13.36
#